data_489ea34bf3efef2f27a9281c0d0b61a0
#
_entry.id   489ea34bf3efef2f27a9281c0d0b61a0
#
_cell.length_a   1.000
_cell.length_b   1.000
_cell.length_c   1.000
_cell.angle_alpha   90.00
_cell.angle_beta   90.00
_cell.angle_gamma   90.00
#
_symmetry.space_group_name_H-M   'P 1'
#
loop_
_entity.id
_entity.type
_entity.pdbx_description
1 polymer ?
#
loop_
_entity_poly.entity_id
_entity_poly.type
_entity_poly.pdbx_seq_one_letter_code
_entity_poly.pdbx_strand_id
1 'polypeptide(L)'
;MKNNYKVIRQAISKELADFTYSYFLMKRKVARKLFDDRYISPLNADYGVWNDTQIPETYSHYGDIVMETLLEKLVEPMSKETELELIPTYSYARIYKKGDVLKRHKDRFSCEISTTMNLGGDEWPIYLEPKKNVGLPSDGFPPVTKNAG
;
A
#
# COMPACT_ATOMS: atom_id res chain seq x y z
N MET A 1 -8.56 17.51 9.12
CA MET A 1 -8.12 16.49 10.12
C MET A 1 -7.23 17.15 11.17
N LYS A 2 -7.59 17.05 12.45
CA LYS A 2 -6.85 17.72 13.57
C LYS A 2 -5.39 17.26 13.74
N ASN A 3 -5.04 16.04 13.32
CA ASN A 3 -3.74 15.42 13.57
C ASN A 3 -2.99 15.02 12.28
N ASN A 4 -3.44 15.44 11.12
CA ASN A 4 -2.92 15.05 9.80
C ASN A 4 -2.98 13.54 9.50
N TYR A 5 -3.62 12.76 10.34
CA TYR A 5 -3.94 11.34 10.08
C TYR A 5 -5.24 10.96 10.76
N LYS A 6 -5.85 9.87 10.30
CA LYS A 6 -7.04 9.24 10.89
C LYS A 6 -6.96 7.73 10.70
N VAL A 7 -7.41 6.99 11.70
CA VAL A 7 -7.59 5.55 11.60
C VAL A 7 -9.08 5.26 11.40
N ILE A 8 -9.40 4.56 10.31
CA ILE A 8 -10.76 4.14 9.99
C ILE A 8 -10.81 2.62 10.12
N ARG A 9 -11.53 2.15 11.14
CA ARG A 9 -11.71 0.72 11.34
C ARG A 9 -12.82 0.20 10.43
N GLN A 10 -12.58 -0.99 9.84
CA GLN A 10 -13.57 -1.64 8.96
C GLN A 10 -14.00 -0.76 7.76
N ALA A 11 -13.03 -0.09 7.12
CA ALA A 11 -13.29 0.70 5.91
C ALA A 11 -13.93 -0.13 4.78
N ILE A 12 -13.69 -1.44 4.79
CA ILE A 12 -14.36 -2.44 3.93
C ILE A 12 -14.84 -3.62 4.78
N SER A 13 -15.72 -4.46 4.23
CA SER A 13 -16.14 -5.68 4.91
C SER A 13 -14.99 -6.67 5.03
N LYS A 14 -15.04 -7.52 6.08
CA LYS A 14 -14.05 -8.58 6.24
C LYS A 14 -14.00 -9.53 5.05
N GLU A 15 -15.16 -9.87 4.50
CA GLU A 15 -15.27 -10.75 3.33
C GLU A 15 -14.53 -10.16 2.12
N LEU A 16 -14.69 -8.86 1.85
CA LEU A 16 -13.99 -8.19 0.77
C LEU A 16 -12.48 -8.13 1.03
N ALA A 17 -12.06 -7.87 2.26
CA ALA A 17 -10.65 -7.88 2.63
C ALA A 17 -10.03 -9.28 2.42
N ASP A 18 -10.67 -10.34 2.92
CA ASP A 18 -10.22 -11.73 2.79
C ASP A 18 -10.17 -12.17 1.31
N PHE A 19 -11.16 -11.77 0.51
CA PHE A 19 -11.15 -12.05 -0.93
C PHE A 19 -9.98 -11.33 -1.63
N THR A 20 -9.81 -10.04 -1.38
CA THR A 20 -8.75 -9.25 -2.02
C THR A 20 -7.36 -9.73 -1.59
N TYR A 21 -7.19 -10.09 -0.33
CA TYR A 21 -5.98 -10.71 0.19
C TYR A 21 -5.67 -12.04 -0.54
N SER A 22 -6.66 -12.94 -0.61
CA SER A 22 -6.51 -14.24 -1.28
C SER A 22 -6.23 -14.09 -2.77
N TYR A 23 -6.91 -13.16 -3.42
CA TYR A 23 -6.65 -12.78 -4.81
C TYR A 23 -5.19 -12.39 -5.03
N PHE A 24 -4.66 -11.49 -4.21
CA PHE A 24 -3.31 -10.97 -4.43
C PHE A 24 -2.23 -12.01 -4.15
N LEU A 25 -2.44 -12.90 -3.18
CA LEU A 25 -1.58 -14.07 -2.95
C LEU A 25 -1.61 -15.03 -4.15
N MET A 26 -2.79 -15.29 -4.70
CA MET A 26 -2.95 -16.15 -5.88
C MET A 26 -2.29 -15.51 -7.10
N LYS A 27 -2.50 -14.21 -7.32
CA LYS A 27 -1.86 -13.46 -8.41
C LYS A 27 -0.34 -13.58 -8.35
N ARG A 28 0.28 -13.38 -7.17
CA ARG A 28 1.72 -13.59 -6.99
C ARG A 28 2.15 -15.00 -7.40
N LYS A 29 1.40 -16.01 -6.98
CA LYS A 29 1.70 -17.42 -7.30
C LYS A 29 1.63 -17.68 -8.80
N VAL A 30 0.59 -17.21 -9.46
CA VAL A 30 0.41 -17.33 -10.92
C VAL A 30 1.50 -16.57 -11.67
N ALA A 31 1.75 -15.32 -11.31
CA ALA A 31 2.79 -14.51 -11.92
C ALA A 31 4.16 -15.20 -11.82
N ARG A 32 4.50 -15.76 -10.65
CA ARG A 32 5.76 -16.49 -10.46
C ARG A 32 5.87 -17.69 -11.40
N LYS A 33 4.81 -18.47 -11.53
CA LYS A 33 4.80 -19.63 -12.45
C LYS A 33 4.95 -19.20 -13.90
N LEU A 34 4.28 -18.14 -14.33
CA LEU A 34 4.41 -17.61 -15.68
C LEU A 34 5.84 -17.14 -16.00
N PHE A 35 6.52 -16.54 -15.01
CA PHE A 35 7.94 -16.20 -15.12
C PHE A 35 8.83 -17.44 -15.25
N ASP A 36 8.68 -18.39 -14.33
CA ASP A 36 9.52 -19.56 -14.26
C ASP A 36 9.37 -20.42 -15.53
N ASP A 37 8.15 -20.51 -16.06
CA ASP A 37 7.83 -21.22 -17.30
C ASP A 37 8.14 -20.36 -18.57
N ARG A 38 8.63 -19.14 -18.43
CA ARG A 38 8.98 -18.21 -19.53
C ARG A 38 7.80 -17.81 -20.43
N TYR A 39 6.58 -17.85 -19.93
CA TYR A 39 5.41 -17.33 -20.65
C TYR A 39 5.37 -15.81 -20.70
N ILE A 40 5.95 -15.14 -19.70
CA ILE A 40 6.07 -13.69 -19.64
C ILE A 40 7.54 -13.29 -19.48
N SER A 41 7.88 -12.15 -20.07
CA SER A 41 9.22 -11.56 -19.94
C SER A 41 9.48 -11.13 -18.48
N PRO A 42 10.71 -11.25 -17.98
CA PRO A 42 11.11 -10.66 -16.70
C PRO A 42 10.92 -9.13 -16.61
N LEU A 43 10.80 -8.47 -17.75
CA LEU A 43 10.56 -7.02 -17.84
C LEU A 43 9.06 -6.67 -17.91
N ASN A 44 8.18 -7.67 -17.97
CA ASN A 44 6.74 -7.44 -17.98
C ASN A 44 6.25 -7.08 -16.59
N ALA A 45 5.58 -5.92 -16.45
CA ALA A 45 5.04 -5.43 -15.20
C ALA A 45 3.54 -5.67 -15.02
N ASP A 46 2.84 -6.21 -16.04
CA ASP A 46 1.38 -6.36 -16.03
C ASP A 46 0.88 -7.36 -14.97
N TYR A 47 1.75 -8.26 -14.56
CA TYR A 47 1.47 -9.26 -13.53
C TYR A 47 2.08 -8.93 -12.17
N GLY A 48 2.64 -7.74 -12.00
CA GLY A 48 3.40 -7.33 -10.83
C GLY A 48 4.89 -7.67 -10.94
N VAL A 49 5.66 -7.17 -10.00
CA VAL A 49 7.12 -7.18 -10.05
C VAL A 49 7.73 -7.61 -8.71
N TRP A 50 8.99 -8.06 -8.75
CA TRP A 50 9.81 -8.36 -7.55
C TRP A 50 11.04 -7.43 -7.44
N ASN A 51 11.12 -6.40 -8.27
CA ASN A 51 12.25 -5.47 -8.33
C ASN A 51 11.96 -4.11 -7.68
N ASP A 52 11.09 -4.07 -6.70
CA ASP A 52 10.80 -2.86 -5.95
C ASP A 52 12.09 -2.35 -5.27
N THR A 53 12.47 -1.12 -5.61
CA THR A 53 13.71 -0.51 -5.08
C THR A 53 13.60 -0.12 -3.61
N GLN A 54 12.38 0.07 -3.08
CA GLN A 54 12.16 0.36 -1.66
C GLN A 54 12.32 -0.89 -0.80
N ILE A 55 11.83 -2.04 -1.30
CA ILE A 55 11.89 -3.32 -0.60
C ILE A 55 12.26 -4.41 -1.61
N PRO A 56 13.54 -4.71 -1.76
CA PRO A 56 14.02 -5.72 -2.69
C PRO A 56 13.36 -7.09 -2.50
N GLU A 57 13.19 -7.81 -3.60
CA GLU A 57 12.65 -9.18 -3.63
C GLU A 57 11.23 -9.32 -3.04
N THR A 58 10.51 -8.22 -2.94
CA THR A 58 9.13 -8.19 -2.47
C THR A 58 8.18 -8.02 -3.63
N TYR A 59 7.16 -8.88 -3.69
CA TYR A 59 6.16 -8.81 -4.74
C TYR A 59 5.27 -7.58 -4.55
N SER A 60 5.16 -6.80 -5.60
CA SER A 60 4.32 -5.60 -5.63
C SER A 60 3.67 -5.42 -6.98
N HIS A 61 2.58 -4.68 -7.02
CA HIS A 61 1.91 -4.29 -8.25
C HIS A 61 1.34 -2.87 -8.14
N TYR A 62 1.72 -2.06 -9.09
CA TYR A 62 1.18 -0.73 -9.31
C TYR A 62 0.01 -0.80 -10.29
N GLY A 63 -1.16 -0.29 -9.92
CA GLY A 63 -2.30 -0.24 -10.83
C GLY A 63 -2.95 -1.61 -11.10
N ASP A 64 -2.93 -2.53 -10.15
CA ASP A 64 -3.67 -3.78 -10.25
C ASP A 64 -5.17 -3.50 -10.35
N ILE A 65 -5.88 -4.09 -11.32
CA ILE A 65 -7.27 -3.79 -11.62
C ILE A 65 -8.20 -4.02 -10.41
N VAL A 66 -7.97 -5.06 -9.62
CA VAL A 66 -8.77 -5.32 -8.41
C VAL A 66 -8.49 -4.26 -7.35
N MET A 67 -7.22 -3.85 -7.21
CA MET A 67 -6.84 -2.80 -6.26
C MET A 67 -7.33 -1.42 -6.72
N GLU A 68 -7.30 -1.13 -8.02
CA GLU A 68 -7.92 0.08 -8.58
C GLU A 68 -9.43 0.11 -8.33
N THR A 69 -10.11 -1.04 -8.49
CA THR A 69 -11.55 -1.17 -8.17
C THR A 69 -11.82 -0.92 -6.68
N LEU A 70 -10.92 -1.37 -5.82
CA LEU A 70 -11.00 -1.11 -4.38
C LEU A 70 -10.75 0.38 -4.08
N LEU A 71 -9.79 1.00 -4.76
CA LEU A 71 -9.51 2.43 -4.66
C LEU A 71 -10.74 3.26 -5.00
N GLU A 72 -11.40 2.99 -6.14
CA GLU A 72 -12.65 3.64 -6.55
C GLU A 72 -13.74 3.50 -5.48
N LYS A 73 -13.89 2.30 -4.92
CA LYS A 73 -14.87 2.04 -3.86
C LYS A 73 -14.61 2.85 -2.59
N LEU A 74 -13.37 3.25 -2.35
CA LEU A 74 -12.96 4.00 -1.16
C LEU A 74 -13.07 5.52 -1.33
N VAL A 75 -13.26 6.04 -2.54
CA VAL A 75 -13.33 7.49 -2.79
C VAL A 75 -14.40 8.16 -1.95
N GLU A 76 -15.63 7.66 -1.99
CA GLU A 76 -16.76 8.25 -1.26
C GLU A 76 -16.55 8.23 0.26
N PRO A 77 -16.27 7.07 0.91
CA PRO A 77 -15.99 7.04 2.34
C PRO A 77 -14.79 7.90 2.74
N MET A 78 -13.72 7.93 1.95
CA MET A 78 -12.56 8.76 2.23
C MET A 78 -12.86 10.25 2.08
N SER A 79 -13.62 10.66 1.06
CA SER A 79 -14.06 12.04 0.89
C SER A 79 -14.88 12.51 2.09
N LYS A 80 -15.77 11.66 2.58
CA LYS A 80 -16.56 11.93 3.78
C LYS A 80 -15.70 12.08 5.04
N GLU A 81 -14.74 11.19 5.23
CA GLU A 81 -13.86 11.18 6.39
C GLU A 81 -12.85 12.33 6.42
N THR A 82 -12.48 12.83 5.26
CA THR A 82 -11.53 13.95 5.11
C THR A 82 -12.23 15.30 4.98
N GLU A 83 -13.52 15.32 4.67
CA GLU A 83 -14.31 16.53 4.30
C GLU A 83 -13.74 17.20 3.05
N LEU A 84 -13.18 16.42 2.13
CA LEU A 84 -12.59 16.87 0.88
C LEU A 84 -13.24 16.15 -0.31
N GLU A 85 -13.29 16.80 -1.44
CA GLU A 85 -13.59 16.16 -2.72
C GLU A 85 -12.31 15.49 -3.23
N LEU A 86 -12.28 14.15 -3.19
CA LEU A 86 -11.11 13.36 -3.56
C LEU A 86 -11.25 12.79 -4.97
N ILE A 87 -10.14 12.79 -5.68
CA ILE A 87 -9.98 12.13 -6.99
C ILE A 87 -9.00 10.99 -6.81
N PRO A 88 -9.36 9.75 -7.20
CA PRO A 88 -8.44 8.61 -7.11
C PRO A 88 -7.28 8.80 -8.09
N THR A 89 -6.08 8.48 -7.68
CA THR A 89 -4.89 8.59 -8.52
C THR A 89 -4.35 7.22 -8.91
N TYR A 90 -4.00 6.38 -7.96
CA TYR A 90 -3.53 5.02 -8.20
C TYR A 90 -3.54 4.18 -6.94
N SER A 91 -3.51 2.88 -7.11
CA SER A 91 -3.25 1.91 -6.05
C SER A 91 -1.84 1.31 -6.17
N TYR A 92 -1.31 0.88 -5.03
CA TYR A 92 -0.06 0.15 -4.96
C TYR A 92 -0.18 -0.97 -3.93
N ALA A 93 -0.15 -2.20 -4.40
CA ALA A 93 -0.25 -3.38 -3.54
C ALA A 93 1.12 -4.03 -3.34
N ARG A 94 1.41 -4.50 -2.12
CA ARG A 94 2.68 -5.13 -1.75
C ARG A 94 2.45 -6.28 -0.77
N ILE A 95 3.21 -7.38 -0.94
CA ILE A 95 3.23 -8.47 0.03
C ILE A 95 4.54 -8.40 0.80
N TYR A 96 4.47 -7.88 1.99
CA TYR A 96 5.63 -7.86 2.89
C TYR A 96 5.96 -9.25 3.41
N LYS A 97 7.23 -9.53 3.60
CA LYS A 97 7.74 -10.76 4.21
C LYS A 97 8.56 -10.45 5.47
N LYS A 98 8.75 -11.43 6.32
CA LYS A 98 9.56 -11.27 7.54
C LYS A 98 10.94 -10.70 7.21
N GLY A 99 11.30 -9.62 7.88
CA GLY A 99 12.57 -8.93 7.70
C GLY A 99 12.53 -7.78 6.71
N ASP A 100 11.46 -7.57 5.97
CA ASP A 100 11.30 -6.40 5.11
C ASP A 100 11.23 -5.12 5.97
N VAL A 101 11.84 -4.07 5.48
CA VAL A 101 11.82 -2.76 6.13
C VAL A 101 11.48 -1.69 5.10
N LEU A 102 10.30 -1.11 5.20
CA LEU A 102 9.97 0.10 4.47
C LEU A 102 10.58 1.28 5.23
N LYS A 103 11.64 1.83 4.67
CA LYS A 103 12.31 2.99 5.26
C LYS A 103 11.39 4.19 5.32
N ARG A 104 11.63 5.08 6.27
CA ARG A 104 10.93 6.36 6.35
C ARG A 104 11.06 7.13 5.04
N HIS A 105 9.95 7.57 4.49
CA HIS A 105 9.88 8.30 3.22
C HIS A 105 8.68 9.27 3.25
N LYS A 106 8.57 10.07 2.23
CA LYS A 106 7.37 10.85 1.90
C LYS A 106 6.79 10.31 0.62
N ASP A 107 5.48 10.22 0.56
CA ASP A 107 4.78 9.89 -0.67
C ASP A 107 4.99 10.97 -1.74
N ARG A 108 4.66 10.61 -2.97
CA ARG A 108 4.76 11.54 -4.11
C ARG A 108 3.88 12.76 -3.87
N PHE A 109 4.28 13.88 -4.41
CA PHE A 109 3.54 15.14 -4.29
C PHE A 109 2.08 15.03 -4.79
N SER A 110 1.82 14.17 -5.77
CA SER A 110 0.47 13.89 -6.28
C SER A 110 -0.44 13.11 -5.32
N CYS A 111 0.11 12.60 -4.21
CA CYS A 111 -0.65 11.86 -3.19
C CYS A 111 -0.92 12.80 -2.00
N GLU A 112 -1.83 13.76 -2.17
CA GLU A 112 -2.20 14.68 -1.09
C GLU A 112 -2.84 13.95 0.10
N ILE A 113 -3.65 12.94 -0.20
CA ILE A 113 -4.25 12.01 0.76
C ILE A 113 -3.80 10.60 0.40
N SER A 114 -3.02 10.00 1.26
CA SER A 114 -2.58 8.61 1.15
C SER A 114 -3.34 7.74 2.14
N THR A 115 -3.67 6.54 1.71
CA THR A 115 -4.35 5.54 2.54
C THR A 115 -3.55 4.26 2.54
N THR A 116 -3.27 3.71 3.70
CA THR A 116 -2.73 2.35 3.84
C THR A 116 -3.79 1.44 4.41
N MET A 117 -4.00 0.30 3.77
CA MET A 117 -4.97 -0.70 4.19
C MET A 117 -4.29 -2.06 4.35
N ASN A 118 -4.40 -2.65 5.53
CA ASN A 118 -4.04 -4.04 5.74
C ASN A 118 -5.20 -4.94 5.28
N LEU A 119 -4.94 -5.78 4.29
CA LEU A 119 -5.93 -6.72 3.76
C LEU A 119 -5.85 -8.10 4.44
N GLY A 120 -4.75 -8.41 5.09
CA GLY A 120 -4.55 -9.70 5.78
C GLY A 120 -3.10 -10.02 6.05
N GLY A 121 -2.85 -11.18 6.66
CA GLY A 121 -1.53 -11.63 7.10
C GLY A 121 -1.27 -11.31 8.58
N ASP A 122 0.00 -11.30 8.96
CA ASP A 122 0.43 -10.96 10.31
C ASP A 122 0.30 -9.46 10.59
N GLU A 123 0.19 -9.10 11.86
CA GLU A 123 0.17 -7.70 12.25
C GLU A 123 1.49 -7.01 11.86
N TRP A 124 1.36 -5.88 11.16
CA TRP A 124 2.48 -5.04 10.81
C TRP A 124 2.20 -3.59 11.20
N PRO A 125 2.90 -3.05 12.19
CA PRO A 125 2.72 -1.67 12.59
C PRO A 125 3.25 -0.71 11.52
N ILE A 126 2.45 0.30 11.20
CA ILE A 126 2.86 1.45 10.39
C ILE A 126 3.18 2.63 11.31
N TYR A 127 4.24 3.36 11.01
CA TYR A 127 4.68 4.53 11.77
C TYR A 127 4.47 5.79 10.92
N LEU A 128 3.78 6.77 11.46
CA LEU A 128 3.48 8.02 10.78
C LEU A 128 4.09 9.21 11.50
N GLU A 129 4.60 10.19 10.74
CA GLU A 129 4.99 11.50 11.26
C GLU A 129 3.91 12.52 10.91
N PRO A 130 3.11 12.95 11.89
CA PRO A 130 2.01 13.87 11.64
C PRO A 130 2.46 15.31 11.40
N LYS A 131 3.72 15.65 11.68
CA LYS A 131 4.26 17.00 11.49
C LYS A 131 4.85 17.14 10.08
N LYS A 132 4.22 17.94 9.23
CA LYS A 132 4.62 18.11 7.82
C LYS A 132 6.07 18.55 7.61
N ASN A 133 6.68 19.24 8.59
CA ASN A 133 7.99 19.86 8.48
C ASN A 133 9.13 19.05 9.11
N VAL A 134 8.86 17.83 9.58
CA VAL A 134 9.92 16.98 10.10
C VAL A 134 10.63 16.30 8.94
N GLY A 135 11.94 16.42 8.92
CA GLY A 135 12.79 15.86 7.88
C GLY A 135 12.77 14.33 7.80
N LEU A 136 13.40 13.78 6.77
CA LEU A 136 13.61 12.34 6.62
C LEU A 136 14.68 11.86 7.60
N PRO A 137 14.82 10.54 7.83
CA PRO A 137 15.86 9.99 8.71
C PRO A 137 17.29 10.42 8.38
N SER A 138 17.56 10.72 7.11
CA SER A 138 18.83 11.32 6.65
C SER A 138 19.15 12.66 7.29
N ASP A 139 18.13 13.36 7.82
CA ASP A 139 18.28 14.67 8.48
C ASP A 139 18.54 14.54 9.99
N GLY A 140 18.81 13.34 10.47
CA GLY A 140 19.14 13.06 11.87
C GLY A 140 17.95 12.98 12.83
N PHE A 141 16.72 12.99 12.31
CA PHE A 141 15.52 12.85 13.16
C PHE A 141 15.26 11.37 13.50
N PRO A 142 14.88 11.09 14.75
CA PRO A 142 14.52 9.73 15.14
C PRO A 142 13.30 9.23 14.38
N PRO A 143 13.15 7.91 14.20
CA PRO A 143 11.96 7.32 13.63
C PRO A 143 10.76 7.68 14.49
N VAL A 144 9.66 7.96 13.85
CA VAL A 144 8.44 8.40 14.51
C VAL A 144 7.60 7.25 14.97
N THR A 145 7.10 7.42 16.13
CA THR A 145 6.47 6.43 16.95
C THR A 145 4.97 6.64 17.07
N LYS A 146 4.18 6.61 16.03
CA LYS A 146 2.74 6.42 16.22
C LYS A 146 2.24 5.33 15.32
N ASN A 147 1.82 4.24 15.96
CA ASN A 147 1.06 3.22 15.32
C ASN A 147 -0.28 3.78 14.86
N ALA A 148 -0.57 3.65 13.58
CA ALA A 148 -1.92 3.66 13.07
C ALA A 148 -2.44 2.22 13.13
N GLY A 149 -2.54 1.68 14.33
CA GLY A 149 -3.09 0.37 14.57
C GLY A 149 -4.53 0.46 15.03
#